data_b39687eae274a999710dbefa91ff0ec0
#
_entry.id   b39687eae274a999710dbefa91ff0ec0
#
_cell.length_a   1.000
_cell.length_b   1.000
_cell.length_c   1.000
_cell.angle_alpha   90.00
_cell.angle_beta   90.00
_cell.angle_gamma   90.00
#
_symmetry.space_group_name_H-M   'P 1'
#
loop_
_entity.id
_entity.type
_entity.pdbx_description
1 polymer ?
#
loop_
_entity_poly.entity_id
_entity_poly.type
_entity_poly.pdbx_seq_one_letter_code
_entity_poly.pdbx_strand_id
1 'polypeptide(L)'
;MPRLPRPLSRTAAVLGAGALLTGCAGQGAGTDGATDMQVFAASSTRVINEELSALAADSTPPQELTFNNDGSGTLVTQLHEGAPADVLVTADEHSMDQAVADGTVTDPRHLATNTMVMIVPADNPAGVDSVDDLDDDRVDLVLCDPQVPCGRASEDLIARNDLTLTPASLEGSVGDVLGKVHNGEADAGWVYRTDALAAGSDVEVIEIPGAQDAPTGLWVAATTASQYPEQAAALVDLILSPDVAAILADAGFHPAA
;
A
#
# COMPACT_ATOMS: atom_id res chain seq x y z
N MET A 1 63.57 -18.37 -38.15
CA MET A 1 63.71 -18.72 -39.59
C MET A 1 63.40 -20.19 -39.75
N PRO A 2 62.70 -20.76 -40.74
CA PRO A 2 62.07 -20.16 -41.94
C PRO A 2 60.55 -20.35 -41.96
N ARG A 3 59.77 -19.43 -42.48
CA ARG A 3 59.12 -19.22 -43.78
C ARG A 3 58.21 -20.36 -44.28
N LEU A 4 56.88 -20.03 -44.27
CA LEU A 4 55.80 -20.15 -45.26
C LEU A 4 55.86 -21.20 -46.41
N PRO A 5 54.72 -21.71 -46.93
CA PRO A 5 53.87 -20.89 -47.77
C PRO A 5 52.34 -21.12 -47.70
N ARG A 6 51.59 -20.12 -48.22
CA ARG A 6 50.20 -20.21 -48.69
C ARG A 6 50.10 -20.96 -50.03
N PRO A 7 48.91 -21.49 -50.41
CA PRO A 7 48.24 -21.03 -51.64
C PRO A 7 46.73 -20.79 -51.48
N LEU A 8 46.23 -19.71 -51.97
CA LEU A 8 45.43 -19.30 -53.12
C LEU A 8 44.19 -20.16 -53.49
N SER A 9 43.08 -19.44 -53.36
CA SER A 9 41.89 -19.30 -54.24
C SER A 9 41.12 -20.51 -54.74
N ARG A 10 39.80 -20.42 -54.52
CA ARG A 10 38.81 -20.53 -55.63
C ARG A 10 37.43 -19.95 -55.21
N THR A 11 37.06 -18.93 -55.91
CA THR A 11 35.73 -18.34 -56.03
C THR A 11 34.73 -19.37 -56.56
N ALA A 12 33.54 -19.45 -55.90
CA ALA A 12 32.33 -19.93 -56.55
C ALA A 12 31.15 -19.05 -56.05
N ALA A 13 30.69 -18.22 -56.96
CA ALA A 13 29.45 -17.47 -56.85
C ALA A 13 28.27 -18.43 -57.03
N VAL A 14 27.33 -18.44 -56.10
CA VAL A 14 25.99 -19.01 -56.31
C VAL A 14 24.99 -17.91 -55.99
N LEU A 15 24.36 -17.41 -57.04
CA LEU A 15 23.10 -16.64 -56.97
C LEU A 15 22.01 -17.60 -56.47
N GLY A 16 21.32 -17.23 -55.42
CA GLY A 16 20.16 -17.93 -54.86
C GLY A 16 19.15 -16.92 -54.33
N ALA A 17 18.12 -16.74 -55.08
CA ALA A 17 16.83 -16.10 -54.93
C ALA A 17 16.44 -15.60 -53.52
N GLY A 18 15.97 -14.35 -53.49
CA GLY A 18 15.30 -13.74 -52.35
C GLY A 18 14.00 -14.43 -51.97
N ALA A 19 13.86 -14.68 -50.68
CA ALA A 19 12.58 -14.86 -50.03
C ALA A 19 12.46 -13.75 -48.99
N LEU A 20 11.67 -12.73 -49.31
CA LEU A 20 11.17 -11.76 -48.38
C LEU A 20 10.27 -12.49 -47.37
N LEU A 21 10.82 -12.91 -46.27
CA LEU A 21 10.03 -13.27 -45.05
C LEU A 21 9.66 -11.95 -44.39
N THR A 22 8.48 -11.42 -44.75
CA THR A 22 7.72 -10.52 -43.91
C THR A 22 7.44 -11.25 -42.60
N GLY A 23 8.33 -11.06 -41.61
CA GLY A 23 8.06 -11.40 -40.23
C GLY A 23 6.96 -10.48 -39.73
N CYS A 24 5.72 -10.97 -39.75
CA CYS A 24 4.69 -10.44 -38.84
C CYS A 24 5.27 -10.59 -37.45
N ALA A 25 5.59 -9.45 -36.81
CA ALA A 25 5.67 -9.38 -35.36
C ALA A 25 4.30 -9.80 -34.86
N GLY A 26 4.18 -11.06 -34.49
CA GLY A 26 3.07 -11.55 -33.71
C GLY A 26 3.16 -10.81 -32.37
N GLN A 27 2.33 -9.80 -32.23
CA GLN A 27 1.85 -9.44 -30.91
C GLN A 27 1.25 -10.73 -30.37
N GLY A 28 1.92 -11.27 -29.34
CA GLY A 28 1.37 -12.35 -28.57
C GLY A 28 0.01 -11.88 -28.05
N ALA A 29 -1.07 -12.36 -28.66
CA ALA A 29 -2.36 -12.36 -28.04
C ALA A 29 -2.20 -13.25 -26.81
N GLY A 30 -1.91 -12.62 -25.65
CA GLY A 30 -2.09 -13.24 -24.36
C GLY A 30 -3.53 -13.66 -24.25
N THR A 31 -3.73 -14.84 -23.79
CA THR A 31 -5.01 -15.45 -23.45
C THR A 31 -5.79 -14.55 -22.51
N ASP A 32 -7.02 -14.22 -22.92
CA ASP A 32 -8.05 -13.57 -22.13
C ASP A 32 -7.62 -12.30 -21.35
N GLY A 33 -7.34 -11.25 -22.07
CA GLY A 33 -7.73 -9.84 -21.94
C GLY A 33 -7.54 -9.08 -20.63
N ALA A 34 -7.09 -9.67 -19.53
CA ALA A 34 -6.86 -8.95 -18.27
C ALA A 34 -5.60 -8.08 -18.35
N THR A 35 -5.68 -6.88 -17.74
CA THR A 35 -4.53 -5.98 -17.61
C THR A 35 -3.91 -6.14 -16.22
N ASP A 36 -2.61 -6.43 -16.17
CA ASP A 36 -1.86 -6.48 -14.89
C ASP A 36 -1.68 -5.06 -14.36
N MET A 37 -2.22 -4.79 -13.17
CA MET A 37 -2.17 -3.49 -12.51
C MET A 37 -1.39 -3.56 -11.21
N GLN A 38 -0.45 -2.64 -11.02
CA GLN A 38 0.33 -2.49 -9.80
C GLN A 38 -0.32 -1.45 -8.88
N VAL A 39 -0.75 -1.87 -7.69
CA VAL A 39 -1.39 -1.00 -6.70
C VAL A 39 -0.45 -0.81 -5.52
N PHE A 40 0.01 0.42 -5.33
CA PHE A 40 0.71 0.82 -4.11
C PHE A 40 -0.32 1.29 -3.10
N ALA A 41 -0.49 0.54 -2.01
CA ALA A 41 -1.58 0.77 -1.07
C ALA A 41 -1.08 0.80 0.38
N ALA A 42 -1.55 1.76 1.14
CA ALA A 42 -1.22 1.87 2.56
C ALA A 42 -1.46 0.54 3.30
N SER A 43 -0.61 0.20 4.27
CA SER A 43 -0.69 -1.06 5.04
C SER A 43 -2.08 -1.36 5.58
N SER A 44 -2.78 -0.34 6.08
CA SER A 44 -4.14 -0.48 6.66
C SER A 44 -5.20 -0.93 5.65
N THR A 45 -4.97 -0.75 4.33
CA THR A 45 -5.92 -1.17 3.30
C THR A 45 -5.74 -2.62 2.86
N ARG A 46 -4.74 -3.34 3.39
CA ARG A 46 -4.49 -4.76 3.07
C ARG A 46 -5.73 -5.63 3.30
N VAL A 47 -6.56 -5.26 4.25
CA VAL A 47 -7.76 -6.00 4.66
C VAL A 47 -8.81 -6.13 3.55
N ILE A 48 -8.75 -5.30 2.50
CA ILE A 48 -9.70 -5.34 1.36
C ILE A 48 -9.07 -5.84 0.06
N ASN A 49 -7.80 -6.27 0.06
CA ASN A 49 -7.09 -6.65 -1.17
C ASN A 49 -7.76 -7.79 -1.93
N GLU A 50 -8.27 -8.81 -1.23
CA GLU A 50 -8.89 -9.99 -1.83
C GLU A 50 -10.20 -9.62 -2.55
N GLU A 51 -11.08 -8.91 -1.85
CA GLU A 51 -12.36 -8.47 -2.39
C GLU A 51 -12.19 -7.47 -3.55
N LEU A 52 -11.24 -6.54 -3.43
CA LEU A 52 -10.93 -5.60 -4.51
C LEU A 52 -10.36 -6.33 -5.74
N SER A 53 -9.51 -7.34 -5.55
CA SER A 53 -9.01 -8.18 -6.64
C SER A 53 -10.13 -8.92 -7.35
N ALA A 54 -11.10 -9.45 -6.60
CA ALA A 54 -12.25 -10.15 -7.17
C ALA A 54 -13.11 -9.20 -8.04
N LEU A 55 -13.40 -7.99 -7.53
CA LEU A 55 -14.15 -6.98 -8.29
C LEU A 55 -13.40 -6.51 -9.55
N ALA A 56 -12.09 -6.34 -9.45
CA ALA A 56 -11.26 -5.93 -10.59
C ALA A 56 -11.19 -7.03 -11.67
N ALA A 57 -11.14 -8.30 -11.28
CA ALA A 57 -11.18 -9.42 -12.22
C ALA A 57 -12.53 -9.54 -12.96
N ASP A 58 -13.63 -9.16 -12.30
CA ASP A 58 -14.98 -9.17 -12.90
C ASP A 58 -15.29 -7.88 -13.69
N SER A 59 -14.37 -6.90 -13.71
CA SER A 59 -14.54 -5.62 -14.44
C SER A 59 -14.46 -5.82 -15.97
N THR A 60 -14.82 -4.79 -16.74
CA THR A 60 -14.73 -4.82 -18.20
C THR A 60 -14.00 -3.59 -18.73
N PRO A 61 -12.75 -3.71 -19.26
CA PRO A 61 -11.95 -4.95 -19.36
C PRO A 61 -11.48 -5.44 -17.98
N PRO A 62 -11.25 -6.75 -17.82
CA PRO A 62 -10.81 -7.30 -16.54
C PRO A 62 -9.39 -6.86 -16.17
N GLN A 63 -9.13 -6.72 -14.87
CA GLN A 63 -7.83 -6.30 -14.33
C GLN A 63 -7.34 -7.32 -13.30
N GLU A 64 -6.05 -7.65 -13.34
CA GLU A 64 -5.38 -8.48 -12.36
C GLU A 64 -4.52 -7.59 -11.45
N LEU A 65 -4.82 -7.57 -10.14
CA LEU A 65 -4.17 -6.65 -9.22
C LEU A 65 -2.99 -7.31 -8.49
N THR A 66 -1.87 -6.61 -8.47
CA THR A 66 -0.72 -6.91 -7.60
C THR A 66 -0.52 -5.77 -6.63
N PHE A 67 -0.48 -6.08 -5.34
CA PHE A 67 -0.37 -5.07 -4.28
C PHE A 67 1.04 -4.98 -3.72
N ASN A 68 1.50 -3.75 -3.52
CA ASN A 68 2.60 -3.41 -2.62
C ASN A 68 1.99 -2.65 -1.43
N ASN A 69 1.84 -3.33 -0.28
CA ASN A 69 1.31 -2.72 0.94
C ASN A 69 2.46 -2.33 1.88
N ASP A 70 2.60 -1.02 2.13
CA ASP A 70 3.63 -0.46 3.00
C ASP A 70 3.13 0.85 3.66
N GLY A 71 3.97 1.52 4.45
CA GLY A 71 3.71 2.87 4.93
C GLY A 71 3.58 3.86 3.77
N SER A 72 2.60 4.76 3.80
CA SER A 72 2.33 5.69 2.69
C SER A 72 3.55 6.50 2.29
N GLY A 73 4.38 6.97 3.24
CA GLY A 73 5.62 7.69 2.95
C GLY A 73 6.65 6.87 2.18
N THR A 74 6.79 5.56 2.49
CA THR A 74 7.64 4.62 1.76
C THR A 74 7.15 4.46 0.32
N LEU A 75 5.84 4.29 0.13
CA LEU A 75 5.24 4.13 -1.20
C LEU A 75 5.43 5.39 -2.07
N VAL A 76 5.23 6.58 -1.49
CA VAL A 76 5.46 7.86 -2.16
C VAL A 76 6.94 8.02 -2.54
N THR A 77 7.87 7.65 -1.66
CA THR A 77 9.31 7.67 -1.95
C THR A 77 9.64 6.70 -3.09
N GLN A 78 9.11 5.49 -3.08
CA GLN A 78 9.32 4.52 -4.16
C GLN A 78 8.81 5.05 -5.51
N LEU A 79 7.63 5.72 -5.54
CA LEU A 79 7.11 6.36 -6.75
C LEU A 79 8.03 7.49 -7.22
N HIS A 80 8.51 8.34 -6.32
CA HIS A 80 9.46 9.42 -6.62
C HIS A 80 10.77 8.88 -7.23
N GLU A 81 11.23 7.71 -6.76
CA GLU A 81 12.41 7.01 -7.28
C GLU A 81 12.13 6.25 -8.59
N GLY A 82 10.89 6.27 -9.09
CA GLY A 82 10.50 5.69 -10.37
C GLY A 82 10.05 4.23 -10.30
N ALA A 83 9.65 3.73 -9.12
CA ALA A 83 9.04 2.42 -9.02
C ALA A 83 7.74 2.36 -9.81
N PRO A 84 7.48 1.28 -10.58
CA PRO A 84 6.27 1.17 -11.39
C PRO A 84 5.06 0.90 -10.50
N ALA A 85 4.07 1.77 -10.59
CA ALA A 85 2.73 1.52 -10.05
C ALA A 85 1.70 2.24 -10.93
N ASP A 86 0.47 1.76 -10.91
CA ASP A 86 -0.64 2.31 -11.70
C ASP A 86 -1.59 3.14 -10.83
N VAL A 87 -1.77 2.72 -9.57
CA VAL A 87 -2.62 3.40 -8.59
C VAL A 87 -1.88 3.50 -7.26
N LEU A 88 -2.04 4.67 -6.59
CA LEU A 88 -1.58 4.91 -5.22
C LEU A 88 -2.79 5.10 -4.31
N VAL A 89 -2.78 4.41 -3.16
CA VAL A 89 -3.71 4.63 -2.04
C VAL A 89 -2.90 4.99 -0.80
N THR A 90 -3.16 6.15 -0.20
CA THR A 90 -2.51 6.61 1.04
C THR A 90 -3.46 6.61 2.22
N ALA A 91 -2.93 6.50 3.43
CA ALA A 91 -3.70 6.54 4.69
C ALA A 91 -3.78 7.95 5.29
N ASP A 92 -3.26 8.96 4.63
CA ASP A 92 -3.45 10.38 4.98
C ASP A 92 -3.30 11.30 3.76
N GLU A 93 -3.83 12.52 3.90
CA GLU A 93 -3.77 13.57 2.89
C GLU A 93 -2.34 14.06 2.67
N HIS A 94 -1.55 14.19 3.73
CA HIS A 94 -0.17 14.68 3.63
C HIS A 94 0.69 13.84 2.68
N SER A 95 0.62 12.52 2.77
CA SER A 95 1.35 11.62 1.85
C SER A 95 0.85 11.74 0.41
N MET A 96 -0.46 11.92 0.22
CA MET A 96 -1.04 12.13 -1.11
C MET A 96 -0.60 13.50 -1.68
N ASP A 97 -0.62 14.56 -0.88
CA ASP A 97 -0.14 15.90 -1.28
C ASP A 97 1.34 15.88 -1.67
N GLN A 98 2.16 15.09 -0.97
CA GLN A 98 3.56 14.90 -1.35
C GLN A 98 3.67 14.23 -2.74
N ALA A 99 2.90 13.18 -3.01
CA ALA A 99 2.88 12.53 -4.32
C ALA A 99 2.41 13.48 -5.44
N VAL A 100 1.45 14.37 -5.15
CA VAL A 100 1.02 15.44 -6.08
C VAL A 100 2.15 16.44 -6.31
N ALA A 101 2.82 16.91 -5.26
CA ALA A 101 3.93 17.86 -5.35
C ALA A 101 5.11 17.28 -6.14
N ASP A 102 5.38 15.99 -6.00
CA ASP A 102 6.40 15.26 -6.76
C ASP A 102 5.97 14.99 -8.22
N GLY A 103 4.70 15.26 -8.57
CA GLY A 103 4.15 15.02 -9.91
C GLY A 103 3.98 13.53 -10.25
N THR A 104 3.97 12.64 -9.25
CA THR A 104 3.87 11.19 -9.45
C THR A 104 2.43 10.69 -9.56
N VAL A 105 1.45 11.48 -9.14
CA VAL A 105 0.01 11.18 -9.25
C VAL A 105 -0.78 12.38 -9.78
N THR A 106 -2.01 12.12 -10.25
CA THR A 106 -2.96 13.13 -10.70
C THR A 106 -4.34 12.90 -10.12
N ASP A 107 -5.10 14.00 -9.95
CA ASP A 107 -6.51 13.99 -9.56
C ASP A 107 -6.81 13.12 -8.33
N PRO A 108 -6.18 13.38 -7.17
CA PRO A 108 -6.41 12.58 -5.96
C PRO A 108 -7.85 12.72 -5.48
N ARG A 109 -8.44 11.60 -5.04
CA ARG A 109 -9.82 11.51 -4.57
C ARG A 109 -9.86 10.98 -3.15
N HIS A 110 -10.70 11.59 -2.31
CA HIS A 110 -10.95 11.08 -0.96
C HIS A 110 -11.75 9.78 -1.04
N LEU A 111 -11.25 8.73 -0.39
CA LEU A 111 -11.81 7.38 -0.47
C LEU A 111 -12.64 7.04 0.77
N ALA A 112 -12.08 7.23 1.96
CA ALA A 112 -12.69 6.87 3.24
C ALA A 112 -11.97 7.57 4.39
N THR A 113 -12.49 7.42 5.60
CA THR A 113 -11.76 7.76 6.84
C THR A 113 -11.57 6.53 7.71
N ASN A 114 -10.56 6.61 8.59
CA ASN A 114 -10.25 5.61 9.60
C ASN A 114 -9.96 6.28 10.94
N THR A 115 -10.04 5.55 12.04
CA THR A 115 -9.73 6.04 13.39
C THR A 115 -8.66 5.19 14.04
N MET A 116 -7.84 5.80 14.89
CA MET A 116 -6.86 5.09 15.70
C MET A 116 -7.49 4.44 16.92
N VAL A 117 -6.95 3.30 17.30
CA VAL A 117 -7.22 2.60 18.55
C VAL A 117 -5.92 2.12 19.16
N MET A 118 -5.90 1.88 20.46
CA MET A 118 -4.85 1.15 21.11
C MET A 118 -5.17 -0.34 21.10
N ILE A 119 -4.17 -1.18 20.88
CA ILE A 119 -4.27 -2.63 21.01
C ILE A 119 -3.26 -3.14 22.03
N VAL A 120 -3.64 -4.22 22.68
CA VAL A 120 -2.79 -5.02 23.56
C VAL A 120 -2.92 -6.49 23.13
N PRO A 121 -1.98 -7.41 23.49
CA PRO A 121 -2.17 -8.85 23.28
C PRO A 121 -3.48 -9.34 23.92
N ALA A 122 -4.10 -10.38 23.36
CA ALA A 122 -5.43 -10.88 23.76
C ALA A 122 -5.57 -11.24 25.26
N ASP A 123 -4.46 -11.59 25.92
CA ASP A 123 -4.42 -11.91 27.38
C ASP A 123 -3.93 -10.74 28.22
N ASN A 124 -3.62 -9.60 27.61
CA ASN A 124 -3.21 -8.34 28.24
C ASN A 124 -2.26 -8.55 29.45
N PRO A 125 -1.09 -9.15 29.25
CA PRO A 125 -0.22 -9.57 30.34
C PRO A 125 0.34 -8.39 31.16
N ALA A 126 0.44 -7.19 30.54
CA ALA A 126 0.88 -5.98 31.21
C ALA A 126 -0.23 -5.28 32.01
N GLY A 127 -1.50 -5.65 31.78
CA GLY A 127 -2.67 -5.06 32.47
C GLY A 127 -2.91 -3.60 32.07
N VAL A 128 -2.74 -3.27 30.79
CA VAL A 128 -2.99 -1.92 30.25
C VAL A 128 -4.48 -1.80 29.94
N ASP A 129 -5.18 -0.92 30.66
CA ASP A 129 -6.63 -0.72 30.53
C ASP A 129 -6.99 0.62 29.86
N SER A 130 -6.04 1.55 29.81
CA SER A 130 -6.24 2.90 29.26
C SER A 130 -4.94 3.52 28.73
N VAL A 131 -5.06 4.64 28.01
CA VAL A 131 -3.86 5.39 27.52
C VAL A 131 -3.05 5.99 28.69
N ASP A 132 -3.65 6.18 29.86
CA ASP A 132 -2.97 6.71 31.05
C ASP A 132 -1.96 5.69 31.62
N ASP A 133 -2.15 4.39 31.37
CA ASP A 133 -1.26 3.32 31.82
C ASP A 133 0.06 3.29 31.02
N LEU A 134 0.11 3.99 29.86
CA LEU A 134 1.29 4.08 29.02
C LEU A 134 2.40 4.96 29.60
N ASP A 135 2.14 5.67 30.69
CA ASP A 135 3.13 6.47 31.44
C ASP A 135 4.03 5.60 32.35
N ASP A 136 3.73 4.29 32.43
CA ASP A 136 4.53 3.32 33.19
C ASP A 136 5.69 2.81 32.35
N ASP A 137 6.93 3.10 32.77
CA ASP A 137 8.19 2.67 32.13
C ASP A 137 8.31 1.13 31.95
N ARG A 138 7.39 0.35 32.53
CA ARG A 138 7.35 -1.11 32.41
C ARG A 138 6.50 -1.59 31.24
N VAL A 139 5.76 -0.70 30.59
CA VAL A 139 4.93 -1.00 29.42
C VAL A 139 5.76 -0.78 28.17
N ASP A 140 6.04 -1.83 27.45
CA ASP A 140 6.70 -1.75 26.13
C ASP A 140 5.68 -1.28 25.07
N LEU A 141 5.57 0.05 24.90
CA LEU A 141 4.73 0.67 23.90
C LEU A 141 5.43 0.73 22.55
N VAL A 142 4.74 0.36 21.46
CA VAL A 142 5.20 0.60 20.10
C VAL A 142 4.24 1.54 19.36
N LEU A 143 4.80 2.50 18.64
CA LEU A 143 4.06 3.45 17.80
C LEU A 143 4.65 3.46 16.40
N CYS A 144 3.93 4.09 15.46
CA CYS A 144 4.51 4.41 14.16
C CYS A 144 5.48 5.60 14.27
N ASP A 145 6.48 5.62 13.36
CA ASP A 145 7.35 6.77 13.17
C ASP A 145 6.52 8.00 12.74
N PRO A 146 6.79 9.21 13.29
CA PRO A 146 6.09 10.45 12.90
C PRO A 146 6.12 10.78 11.40
N GLN A 147 7.02 10.19 10.63
CA GLN A 147 7.09 10.38 9.18
C GLN A 147 5.97 9.66 8.41
N VAL A 148 5.31 8.67 9.02
CA VAL A 148 4.24 7.89 8.38
C VAL A 148 2.85 8.29 8.90
N PRO A 149 1.75 7.98 8.18
CA PRO A 149 0.39 8.43 8.54
C PRO A 149 -0.05 8.07 9.96
N CYS A 150 0.14 6.82 10.36
CA CYS A 150 -0.22 6.36 11.72
C CYS A 150 0.60 7.06 12.81
N GLY A 151 1.85 7.42 12.54
CA GLY A 151 2.68 8.19 13.46
C GLY A 151 2.18 9.62 13.63
N ARG A 152 1.83 10.30 12.52
CA ARG A 152 1.22 11.64 12.58
C ARG A 152 -0.11 11.63 13.32
N ALA A 153 -0.96 10.63 13.07
CA ALA A 153 -2.22 10.45 13.80
C ALA A 153 -1.99 10.20 15.30
N SER A 154 -0.96 9.42 15.64
CA SER A 154 -0.58 9.16 17.04
C SER A 154 -0.10 10.44 17.73
N GLU A 155 0.76 11.26 17.08
CA GLU A 155 1.22 12.54 17.63
C GLU A 155 0.06 13.51 17.91
N ASP A 156 -0.93 13.61 16.99
CA ASP A 156 -2.11 14.45 17.21
C ASP A 156 -2.92 13.97 18.43
N LEU A 157 -3.11 12.65 18.58
CA LEU A 157 -3.82 12.08 19.71
C LEU A 157 -3.05 12.18 21.03
N ILE A 158 -1.73 12.03 21.03
CA ILE A 158 -0.86 12.25 22.18
C ILE A 158 -1.02 13.71 22.66
N ALA A 159 -0.95 14.67 21.73
CA ALA A 159 -1.11 16.09 22.06
C ALA A 159 -2.53 16.41 22.56
N ARG A 160 -3.58 15.81 21.99
CA ARG A 160 -4.98 16.02 22.41
C ARG A 160 -5.27 15.48 23.82
N ASN A 161 -4.55 14.44 24.22
CA ASN A 161 -4.72 13.81 25.53
C ASN A 161 -3.68 14.28 26.57
N ASP A 162 -2.85 15.31 26.25
CA ASP A 162 -1.78 15.81 27.10
C ASP A 162 -0.81 14.72 27.61
N LEU A 163 -0.60 13.65 26.79
CA LEU A 163 0.27 12.53 27.12
C LEU A 163 1.75 12.86 26.87
N THR A 164 2.62 12.21 27.66
CA THR A 164 4.07 12.21 27.44
C THR A 164 4.52 10.76 27.35
N LEU A 165 4.61 10.24 26.13
CA LEU A 165 4.91 8.83 25.91
C LEU A 165 6.37 8.64 25.46
N THR A 166 6.96 7.51 25.89
CA THR A 166 8.31 7.09 25.47
C THR A 166 8.22 5.71 24.82
N PRO A 167 7.93 5.63 23.50
CA PRO A 167 7.82 4.35 22.84
C PRO A 167 9.14 3.56 22.89
N ALA A 168 9.05 2.24 23.12
CA ALA A 168 10.18 1.32 23.05
C ALA A 168 10.73 1.24 21.62
N SER A 169 9.87 1.38 20.61
CA SER A 169 10.29 1.52 19.21
C SER A 169 9.29 2.29 18.37
N LEU A 170 9.78 2.80 17.22
CA LEU A 170 9.00 3.48 16.20
C LEU A 170 9.06 2.67 14.90
N GLU A 171 7.89 2.38 14.32
CA GLU A 171 7.74 1.48 13.19
C GLU A 171 7.42 2.23 11.87
N GLY A 172 7.86 1.66 10.76
CA GLY A 172 7.65 2.25 9.44
C GLY A 172 6.23 2.10 8.89
N SER A 173 5.43 1.22 9.49
CA SER A 173 4.03 1.01 9.12
C SER A 173 3.18 0.55 10.28
N VAL A 174 1.85 0.74 10.16
CA VAL A 174 0.89 0.22 11.16
C VAL A 174 0.90 -1.31 11.23
N GLY A 175 1.19 -2.00 10.11
CA GLY A 175 1.29 -3.45 10.08
C GLY A 175 2.45 -3.98 10.93
N ASP A 176 3.55 -3.22 11.03
CA ASP A 176 4.70 -3.59 11.88
C ASP A 176 4.36 -3.41 13.37
N VAL A 177 3.61 -2.34 13.72
CA VAL A 177 3.08 -2.13 15.09
C VAL A 177 2.18 -3.29 15.48
N LEU A 178 1.18 -3.63 14.64
CA LEU A 178 0.27 -4.76 14.87
C LEU A 178 1.06 -6.07 15.05
N GLY A 179 2.03 -6.33 14.19
CA GLY A 179 2.84 -7.54 14.24
C GLY A 179 3.59 -7.70 15.57
N LYS A 180 4.16 -6.62 16.10
CA LYS A 180 4.88 -6.66 17.39
C LYS A 180 3.96 -6.94 18.57
N VAL A 181 2.79 -6.30 18.62
CA VAL A 181 1.80 -6.58 19.68
C VAL A 181 1.27 -8.01 19.56
N HIS A 182 0.86 -8.44 18.36
CA HIS A 182 0.35 -9.78 18.10
C HIS A 182 1.34 -10.88 18.51
N ASN A 183 2.65 -10.65 18.25
CA ASN A 183 3.70 -11.62 18.60
C ASN A 183 4.14 -11.55 20.06
N GLY A 184 3.61 -10.64 20.87
CA GLY A 184 4.03 -10.42 22.26
C GLY A 184 5.43 -9.79 22.38
N GLU A 185 5.88 -9.08 21.37
CA GLU A 185 7.12 -8.29 21.37
C GLU A 185 6.91 -6.89 21.95
N ALA A 186 5.65 -6.50 22.16
CA ALA A 186 5.22 -5.25 22.78
C ALA A 186 3.96 -5.48 23.60
N ASP A 187 3.79 -4.68 24.67
CA ASP A 187 2.64 -4.74 25.58
C ASP A 187 1.45 -3.94 25.05
N ALA A 188 1.72 -2.86 24.31
CA ALA A 188 0.69 -2.02 23.69
C ALA A 188 1.20 -1.41 22.38
N GLY A 189 0.25 -1.07 21.49
CA GLY A 189 0.54 -0.37 20.26
C GLY A 189 -0.69 0.39 19.76
N TRP A 190 -0.46 1.47 19.00
CA TRP A 190 -1.56 2.21 18.38
C TRP A 190 -1.64 1.88 16.89
N VAL A 191 -2.82 1.43 16.48
CA VAL A 191 -3.13 0.99 15.10
C VAL A 191 -4.44 1.61 14.63
N TYR A 192 -4.75 1.47 13.36
CA TYR A 192 -6.09 1.82 12.92
C TYR A 192 -7.11 0.76 13.38
N ARG A 193 -8.35 1.20 13.58
CA ARG A 193 -9.46 0.30 13.96
C ARG A 193 -9.62 -0.88 13.01
N THR A 194 -9.42 -0.66 11.71
CA THR A 194 -9.49 -1.71 10.69
C THR A 194 -8.44 -2.80 10.89
N ASP A 195 -7.22 -2.44 11.29
CA ASP A 195 -6.15 -3.41 11.57
C ASP A 195 -6.51 -4.25 12.80
N ALA A 196 -7.05 -3.60 13.84
CA ALA A 196 -7.50 -4.28 15.06
C ALA A 196 -8.68 -5.23 14.77
N LEU A 197 -9.65 -4.81 13.94
CA LEU A 197 -10.76 -5.66 13.52
C LEU A 197 -10.30 -6.87 12.71
N ALA A 198 -9.33 -6.68 11.81
CA ALA A 198 -8.75 -7.76 11.02
C ALA A 198 -7.95 -8.77 11.87
N ALA A 199 -7.31 -8.32 12.94
CA ALA A 199 -6.63 -9.19 13.91
C ALA A 199 -7.61 -10.00 14.77
N GLY A 200 -8.85 -9.55 14.89
CA GLY A 200 -9.92 -10.28 15.56
C GLY A 200 -9.61 -10.54 17.04
N SER A 201 -9.61 -11.82 17.45
CA SER A 201 -9.38 -12.22 18.85
C SER A 201 -7.91 -12.28 19.27
N ASP A 202 -6.98 -11.98 18.38
CA ASP A 202 -5.54 -12.05 18.67
C ASP A 202 -5.04 -10.82 19.42
N VAL A 203 -5.85 -9.76 19.45
CA VAL A 203 -5.60 -8.53 20.20
C VAL A 203 -6.87 -8.09 20.93
N GLU A 204 -6.70 -7.36 22.03
CA GLU A 204 -7.76 -6.62 22.71
C GLU A 204 -7.70 -5.15 22.34
N VAL A 205 -8.87 -4.52 22.11
CA VAL A 205 -8.98 -3.14 21.66
C VAL A 205 -9.34 -2.22 22.81
N ILE A 206 -8.58 -1.15 22.95
CA ILE A 206 -8.81 -0.08 23.93
C ILE A 206 -9.01 1.23 23.18
N GLU A 207 -10.08 1.96 23.50
CA GLU A 207 -10.39 3.22 22.86
C GLU A 207 -9.39 4.31 23.27
N ILE A 208 -8.90 5.09 22.28
CA ILE A 208 -8.10 6.29 22.55
C ILE A 208 -9.06 7.47 22.65
N PRO A 209 -9.09 8.23 23.76
CA PRO A 209 -9.97 9.38 23.88
C PRO A 209 -9.76 10.39 22.75
N GLY A 210 -10.86 10.88 22.16
CA GLY A 210 -10.83 11.87 21.06
C GLY A 210 -10.43 11.34 19.68
N ALA A 211 -10.13 10.04 19.51
CA ALA A 211 -9.77 9.47 18.22
C ALA A 211 -10.90 9.58 17.19
N GLN A 212 -12.16 9.48 17.63
CA GLN A 212 -13.33 9.65 16.75
C GLN A 212 -13.47 11.08 16.20
N ASP A 213 -12.91 12.07 16.89
CA ASP A 213 -12.92 13.48 16.48
C ASP A 213 -11.70 13.86 15.62
N ALA A 214 -10.80 12.91 15.40
CA ALA A 214 -9.56 13.08 14.63
C ALA A 214 -9.35 11.89 13.65
N PRO A 215 -10.31 11.62 12.75
CA PRO A 215 -10.16 10.54 11.77
C PRO A 215 -9.07 10.89 10.75
N THR A 216 -8.35 9.88 10.27
CA THR A 216 -7.43 10.01 9.12
C THR A 216 -8.16 9.72 7.82
N GLY A 217 -7.87 10.50 6.77
CA GLY A 217 -8.44 10.30 5.44
C GLY A 217 -7.62 9.35 4.59
N LEU A 218 -8.27 8.37 3.95
CA LEU A 218 -7.70 7.59 2.87
C LEU A 218 -7.90 8.32 1.55
N TRP A 219 -6.88 8.32 0.71
CA TRP A 219 -6.89 8.96 -0.60
C TRP A 219 -6.44 8.00 -1.68
N VAL A 220 -7.00 8.13 -2.89
CA VAL A 220 -6.65 7.32 -4.04
C VAL A 220 -6.37 8.20 -5.25
N ALA A 221 -5.35 7.83 -6.06
CA ALA A 221 -5.03 8.50 -7.31
C ALA A 221 -4.39 7.55 -8.32
N ALA A 222 -4.58 7.82 -9.61
CA ALA A 222 -3.81 7.20 -10.67
C ALA A 222 -2.39 7.79 -10.71
N THR A 223 -1.37 6.97 -11.02
CA THR A 223 0.00 7.44 -11.16
C THR A 223 0.23 8.03 -12.56
N THR A 224 1.11 9.02 -12.65
CA THR A 224 1.48 9.66 -13.92
C THR A 224 2.36 8.77 -14.81
N ALA A 225 3.03 7.78 -14.21
CA ALA A 225 3.95 6.87 -14.88
C ALA A 225 3.29 5.55 -15.34
N SER A 226 2.00 5.35 -15.07
CA SER A 226 1.27 4.17 -15.53
C SER A 226 1.39 3.97 -17.02
N GLN A 227 1.69 2.74 -17.43
CA GLN A 227 1.68 2.35 -18.87
C GLN A 227 0.26 2.09 -19.38
N TYR A 228 -0.72 2.05 -18.46
CA TYR A 228 -2.14 1.78 -18.71
C TYR A 228 -3.04 2.91 -18.12
N PRO A 229 -2.88 4.18 -18.56
CA PRO A 229 -3.54 5.31 -17.90
C PRO A 229 -5.08 5.23 -17.92
N GLU A 230 -5.68 4.65 -18.95
CA GLU A 230 -7.14 4.46 -19.02
C GLU A 230 -7.61 3.39 -18.04
N GLN A 231 -6.85 2.29 -17.88
CA GLN A 231 -7.14 1.23 -16.92
C GLN A 231 -6.88 1.69 -15.49
N ALA A 232 -5.84 2.49 -15.26
CA ALA A 232 -5.56 3.08 -13.96
C ALA A 232 -6.70 4.03 -13.51
N ALA A 233 -7.19 4.86 -14.41
CA ALA A 233 -8.37 5.70 -14.14
C ALA A 233 -9.62 4.85 -13.86
N ALA A 234 -9.85 3.79 -14.64
CA ALA A 234 -10.98 2.88 -14.41
C ALA A 234 -10.86 2.14 -13.08
N LEU A 235 -9.63 1.77 -12.65
CA LEU A 235 -9.40 1.18 -11.34
C LEU A 235 -9.67 2.17 -10.20
N VAL A 236 -9.27 3.43 -10.34
CA VAL A 236 -9.62 4.48 -9.38
C VAL A 236 -11.15 4.63 -9.28
N ASP A 237 -11.88 4.65 -10.41
CA ASP A 237 -13.33 4.71 -10.40
C ASP A 237 -13.98 3.45 -9.76
N LEU A 238 -13.40 2.27 -9.98
CA LEU A 238 -13.82 1.04 -9.30
C LEU A 238 -13.60 1.14 -7.78
N ILE A 239 -12.43 1.59 -7.34
CA ILE A 239 -12.10 1.78 -5.91
C ILE A 239 -13.07 2.75 -5.25
N LEU A 240 -13.58 3.75 -5.97
CA LEU A 240 -14.56 4.72 -5.49
C LEU A 240 -16.02 4.28 -5.68
N SER A 241 -16.26 3.06 -6.17
CA SER A 241 -17.61 2.56 -6.41
C SER A 241 -18.37 2.25 -5.12
N PRO A 242 -19.74 2.21 -5.18
CA PRO A 242 -20.54 1.79 -4.03
C PRO A 242 -20.24 0.36 -3.55
N ASP A 243 -19.81 -0.54 -4.43
CA ASP A 243 -19.46 -1.91 -4.06
C ASP A 243 -18.20 -1.92 -3.18
N VAL A 244 -17.16 -1.16 -3.55
CA VAL A 244 -15.95 -1.02 -2.73
C VAL A 244 -16.25 -0.21 -1.46
N ALA A 245 -17.15 0.77 -1.51
CA ALA A 245 -17.58 1.48 -0.30
C ALA A 245 -18.22 0.51 0.72
N ALA A 246 -19.01 -0.46 0.27
CA ALA A 246 -19.57 -1.48 1.15
C ALA A 246 -18.47 -2.38 1.76
N ILE A 247 -17.50 -2.82 0.96
CA ILE A 247 -16.33 -3.61 1.44
C ILE A 247 -15.53 -2.81 2.48
N LEU A 248 -15.27 -1.53 2.21
CA LEU A 248 -14.58 -0.65 3.15
C LEU A 248 -15.34 -0.51 4.47
N ALA A 249 -16.69 -0.36 4.41
CA ALA A 249 -17.52 -0.26 5.59
C ALA A 249 -17.51 -1.57 6.41
N ASP A 250 -17.58 -2.72 5.77
CA ASP A 250 -17.50 -4.04 6.41
C ASP A 250 -16.11 -4.26 7.06
N ALA A 251 -15.05 -3.71 6.47
CA ALA A 251 -13.70 -3.71 7.03
C ALA A 251 -13.49 -2.67 8.15
N GLY A 252 -14.49 -1.84 8.47
CA GLY A 252 -14.46 -0.87 9.57
C GLY A 252 -13.99 0.53 9.18
N PHE A 253 -13.81 0.83 7.89
CA PHE A 253 -13.62 2.19 7.41
C PHE A 253 -14.96 2.95 7.35
N HIS A 254 -14.88 4.26 7.25
CA HIS A 254 -16.03 5.13 6.97
C HIS A 254 -15.88 5.68 5.54
N PRO A 255 -16.55 5.08 4.52
CA PRO A 255 -16.44 5.53 3.14
C PRO A 255 -16.84 7.00 2.97
N ALA A 256 -16.21 7.68 2.00
CA ALA A 256 -16.62 9.03 1.59
C ALA A 256 -18.03 9.00 1.01
N ALA A 257 -18.80 10.10 1.23
CA ALA A 257 -20.18 10.22 0.77
C ALA A 257 -20.23 10.59 -0.73
#